data_f08a6908ef0a45e45b01b07cd28b3a4d
#
_entry.id   f08a6908ef0a45e45b01b07cd28b3a4d
#
_cell.length_a   1.000
_cell.length_b   1.000
_cell.length_c   1.000
_cell.angle_alpha   90.00
_cell.angle_beta   90.00
_cell.angle_gamma   90.00
#
_symmetry.space_group_name_H-M   'P 1'
#
loop_
_entity.id
_entity.type
_entity.pdbx_description
1 polymer ?
#
loop_
_entity_poly.entity_id
_entity_poly.type
_entity_poly.pdbx_seq_one_letter_code
_entity_poly.pdbx_strand_id
1 'polypeptide(L)'
;TDNDGVPDNTDKCPTVPGTVANQGCPEVSVEVKKRLAFAATAIQFETGKATIKKTSYKLLNEIVKILNDYPDYMMTIDGHTDNVGKPEKNMQLSKDRAQSVKNYFVSKGISEDRLVTNGYGDTKPVASNKTAKGRAQNRRVAMDLKLKD
;
A
#
# COMPACT_ATOMS: atom_id res chain seq x y z
N THR A 1 9.69 3.98 -28.93
CA THR A 1 10.11 3.61 -27.73
C THR A 1 10.79 4.73 -26.95
N ASP A 2 11.32 4.41 -25.78
CA ASP A 2 11.65 5.43 -24.79
C ASP A 2 13.14 5.74 -24.63
N ASN A 3 13.98 5.17 -25.50
CA ASN A 3 15.43 5.42 -25.54
C ASN A 3 16.17 5.08 -24.24
N ASP A 4 15.69 4.10 -23.48
CA ASP A 4 16.34 3.69 -22.24
C ASP A 4 17.37 2.57 -22.41
N GLY A 5 17.61 2.12 -23.65
CA GLY A 5 18.54 1.03 -23.94
C GLY A 5 17.95 -0.37 -23.81
N VAL A 6 16.64 -0.48 -23.58
CA VAL A 6 15.94 -1.76 -23.46
C VAL A 6 15.15 -2.01 -24.74
N PRO A 7 15.27 -3.19 -25.38
CA PRO A 7 14.43 -3.51 -26.53
C PRO A 7 12.94 -3.48 -26.20
N ASP A 8 12.12 -3.05 -27.15
CA ASP A 8 10.68 -2.88 -26.96
C ASP A 8 9.97 -4.13 -26.45
N ASN A 9 10.39 -5.29 -26.92
CA ASN A 9 9.76 -6.56 -26.54
C ASN A 9 10.07 -6.99 -25.09
N THR A 10 11.02 -6.32 -24.44
CA THR A 10 11.38 -6.58 -23.05
C THR A 10 11.10 -5.39 -22.14
N ASP A 11 10.68 -4.26 -22.71
CA ASP A 11 10.39 -3.03 -21.99
C ASP A 11 8.95 -3.04 -21.49
N LYS A 12 8.75 -3.19 -20.18
CA LYS A 12 7.42 -3.19 -19.56
C LYS A 12 6.79 -1.82 -19.47
N CYS A 13 7.58 -0.75 -19.59
CA CYS A 13 7.14 0.63 -19.43
C CYS A 13 7.55 1.47 -20.65
N PRO A 14 7.01 1.18 -21.85
CA PRO A 14 7.48 1.82 -23.06
C PRO A 14 7.19 3.32 -23.13
N THR A 15 6.27 3.82 -22.32
CA THR A 15 5.90 5.23 -22.30
C THR A 15 6.69 6.04 -21.28
N VAL A 16 7.45 5.38 -20.41
CA VAL A 16 8.19 6.02 -19.31
C VAL A 16 9.63 5.53 -19.33
N PRO A 17 10.62 6.42 -19.59
CA PRO A 17 12.03 6.02 -19.55
C PRO A 17 12.43 5.49 -18.19
N GLY A 18 13.23 4.44 -18.15
CA GLY A 18 13.70 3.83 -16.92
C GLY A 18 15.06 3.21 -17.10
N THR A 19 15.49 2.43 -16.11
CA THR A 19 16.77 1.74 -16.14
C THR A 19 16.66 0.38 -16.82
N VAL A 20 17.75 -0.11 -17.40
CA VAL A 20 17.79 -1.45 -17.98
C VAL A 20 17.51 -2.51 -16.91
N ALA A 21 18.06 -2.33 -15.71
CA ALA A 21 17.86 -3.26 -14.60
C ALA A 21 16.40 -3.35 -14.16
N ASN A 22 15.60 -2.31 -14.40
CA ASN A 22 14.18 -2.26 -14.06
C ASN A 22 13.28 -2.45 -15.28
N GLN A 23 13.79 -3.11 -16.33
CA GLN A 23 13.03 -3.45 -17.54
C GLN A 23 12.39 -2.24 -18.25
N GLY A 24 13.10 -1.10 -18.21
CA GLY A 24 12.62 0.11 -18.85
C GLY A 24 11.66 0.95 -17.99
N CYS A 25 11.28 0.49 -16.83
CA CYS A 25 10.43 1.24 -15.91
C CYS A 25 11.27 2.11 -14.99
N PRO A 26 10.76 3.29 -14.55
CA PRO A 26 11.45 4.08 -13.54
C PRO A 26 11.53 3.29 -12.23
N GLU A 27 12.70 3.31 -11.59
CA GLU A 27 12.84 2.71 -10.27
C GLU A 27 12.13 3.55 -9.22
N VAL A 28 11.47 2.86 -8.29
CA VAL A 28 10.92 3.51 -7.10
C VAL A 28 12.10 3.83 -6.18
N SER A 29 12.36 5.11 -5.93
CA SER A 29 13.48 5.53 -5.11
C SER A 29 13.32 5.06 -3.65
N VAL A 30 14.46 4.95 -2.94
CA VAL A 30 14.44 4.60 -1.51
C VAL A 30 13.62 5.62 -0.72
N GLU A 31 13.70 6.90 -1.07
CA GLU A 31 12.94 7.96 -0.42
C GLU A 31 11.44 7.77 -0.61
N VAL A 32 11.01 7.43 -1.82
CA VAL A 32 9.59 7.17 -2.12
C VAL A 32 9.11 5.94 -1.35
N LYS A 33 9.89 4.87 -1.31
CA LYS A 33 9.54 3.66 -0.55
C LYS A 33 9.41 3.96 0.94
N LYS A 34 10.32 4.75 1.50
CA LYS A 34 10.25 5.16 2.92
C LYS A 34 9.03 6.02 3.20
N ARG A 35 8.73 6.97 2.32
CA ARG A 35 7.56 7.84 2.45
C ARG A 35 6.28 7.03 2.37
N LEU A 36 6.21 6.07 1.42
CA LEU A 36 5.08 5.18 1.28
C LEU A 36 4.87 4.34 2.54
N ALA A 37 5.92 3.73 3.07
CA ALA A 37 5.85 2.92 4.28
C ALA A 37 5.39 3.75 5.48
N PHE A 38 5.94 4.96 5.65
CA PHE A 38 5.53 5.86 6.73
C PHE A 38 4.06 6.25 6.59
N ALA A 39 3.64 6.69 5.41
CA ALA A 39 2.27 7.12 5.17
C ALA A 39 1.30 5.97 5.42
N ALA A 40 1.62 4.76 4.94
CA ALA A 40 0.77 3.59 5.13
C ALA A 40 0.55 3.26 6.61
N THR A 41 1.63 3.26 7.40
CA THR A 41 1.53 2.94 8.83
C THR A 41 0.88 4.06 9.64
N ALA A 42 0.89 5.29 9.13
CA ALA A 42 0.29 6.44 9.79
C ALA A 42 -1.22 6.58 9.50
N ILE A 43 -1.77 5.81 8.58
CA ILE A 43 -3.21 5.81 8.30
C ILE A 43 -3.95 5.29 9.53
N GLN A 44 -4.95 6.06 9.98
CA GLN A 44 -5.73 5.72 11.16
C GLN A 44 -7.18 5.44 10.79
N PHE A 45 -7.78 4.53 11.55
CA PHE A 45 -9.19 4.16 11.41
C PHE A 45 -9.93 4.44 12.72
N GLU A 46 -11.24 4.60 12.63
CA GLU A 46 -12.07 4.66 13.82
C GLU A 46 -11.95 3.36 14.61
N THR A 47 -11.99 3.45 15.94
CA THR A 47 -11.77 2.29 16.81
C THR A 47 -12.74 1.16 16.46
N GLY A 48 -12.18 -0.03 16.20
CA GLY A 48 -12.97 -1.23 15.89
C GLY A 48 -13.70 -1.19 14.54
N LYS A 49 -13.38 -0.20 13.69
CA LYS A 49 -14.07 -0.01 12.40
C LYS A 49 -13.08 0.06 11.26
N ALA A 50 -13.58 -0.12 10.05
CA ALA A 50 -12.82 0.07 8.82
C ALA A 50 -12.97 1.49 8.26
N THR A 51 -13.63 2.39 8.98
CA THR A 51 -13.81 3.78 8.58
C THR A 51 -12.51 4.55 8.75
N ILE A 52 -11.99 5.10 7.67
CA ILE A 52 -10.75 5.88 7.69
C ILE A 52 -11.01 7.23 8.35
N LYS A 53 -10.15 7.62 9.30
CA LYS A 53 -10.25 8.94 9.91
C LYS A 53 -9.92 10.03 8.90
N LYS A 54 -10.65 11.13 8.94
CA LYS A 54 -10.45 12.27 8.03
C LYS A 54 -9.02 12.83 8.10
N THR A 55 -8.39 12.76 9.27
CA THR A 55 -7.01 13.19 9.47
C THR A 55 -6.00 12.40 8.61
N SER A 56 -6.39 11.21 8.15
CA SER A 56 -5.54 10.38 7.30
C SER A 56 -5.70 10.65 5.81
N TYR A 57 -6.70 11.43 5.39
CA TYR A 57 -6.94 11.70 3.97
C TYR A 57 -5.74 12.38 3.30
N LYS A 58 -5.04 13.25 4.01
CA LYS A 58 -3.84 13.91 3.49
C LYS A 58 -2.76 12.89 3.13
N LEU A 59 -2.55 11.89 4.00
CA LEU A 59 -1.59 10.81 3.75
C LEU A 59 -2.02 9.96 2.56
N LEU A 60 -3.30 9.64 2.47
CA LEU A 60 -3.83 8.87 1.34
C LEU A 60 -3.66 9.63 0.02
N ASN A 61 -3.85 10.95 0.03
CA ASN A 61 -3.66 11.77 -1.16
C ASN A 61 -2.19 11.81 -1.60
N GLU A 62 -1.25 11.77 -0.67
CA GLU A 62 0.17 11.64 -0.98
C GLU A 62 0.46 10.30 -1.67
N ILE A 63 -0.17 9.22 -1.22
CA ILE A 63 -0.03 7.89 -1.82
C ILE A 63 -0.64 7.87 -3.22
N VAL A 64 -1.78 8.53 -3.43
CA VAL A 64 -2.40 8.68 -4.76
C VAL A 64 -1.41 9.34 -5.72
N LYS A 65 -0.71 10.38 -5.26
CA LYS A 65 0.30 11.06 -6.07
C LYS A 65 1.43 10.10 -6.45
N ILE A 66 1.91 9.30 -5.51
CA ILE A 66 2.93 8.28 -5.78
C ILE A 66 2.42 7.30 -6.84
N LEU A 67 1.19 6.82 -6.72
CA LEU A 67 0.60 5.90 -7.70
C LEU A 67 0.50 6.53 -9.08
N ASN A 68 0.20 7.82 -9.18
CA ASN A 68 0.14 8.53 -10.46
C ASN A 68 1.54 8.75 -11.05
N ASP A 69 2.56 8.94 -10.20
CA ASP A 69 3.94 9.11 -10.65
C ASP A 69 4.55 7.80 -11.16
N TYR A 70 4.01 6.66 -10.75
CA TYR A 70 4.49 5.33 -11.15
C TYR A 70 3.35 4.50 -11.74
N PRO A 71 2.82 4.89 -12.92
CA PRO A 71 1.59 4.30 -13.48
C PRO A 71 1.72 2.83 -13.87
N ASP A 72 2.94 2.32 -14.06
CA ASP A 72 3.17 0.93 -14.45
C ASP A 72 3.39 -0.01 -13.25
N TYR A 73 3.25 0.51 -12.05
CA TYR A 73 3.36 -0.28 -10.82
C TYR A 73 1.97 -0.61 -10.27
N MET A 74 1.87 -1.78 -9.67
CA MET A 74 0.71 -2.14 -8.86
C MET A 74 1.07 -2.01 -7.38
N MET A 75 0.07 -1.95 -6.53
CA MET A 75 0.25 -1.81 -5.08
C MET A 75 -0.46 -2.93 -4.35
N THR A 76 0.22 -3.51 -3.36
CA THR A 76 -0.42 -4.38 -2.38
C THR A 76 -0.77 -3.55 -1.14
N ILE A 77 -1.96 -3.79 -0.60
CA ILE A 77 -2.48 -3.11 0.60
C ILE A 77 -2.80 -4.21 1.61
N ASP A 78 -1.98 -4.30 2.66
CA ASP A 78 -2.07 -5.37 3.64
C ASP A 78 -2.55 -4.80 4.98
N GLY A 79 -3.69 -5.29 5.45
CA GLY A 79 -4.27 -4.88 6.73
C GLY A 79 -3.79 -5.80 7.86
N HIS A 80 -3.47 -5.20 9.00
CA HIS A 80 -3.01 -5.90 10.20
C HIS A 80 -3.70 -5.36 11.44
N THR A 81 -3.85 -6.22 12.44
CA THR A 81 -4.44 -5.85 13.74
C THR A 81 -3.50 -6.25 14.88
N ASP A 82 -3.81 -5.80 16.10
CA ASP A 82 -3.26 -6.40 17.30
C ASP A 82 -4.03 -7.69 17.62
N ASN A 83 -3.73 -8.32 18.77
CA ASN A 83 -4.37 -9.58 19.18
C ASN A 83 -5.54 -9.40 20.15
N VAL A 84 -6.03 -8.18 20.33
CA VAL A 84 -7.19 -7.92 21.21
C VAL A 84 -8.46 -8.30 20.47
N GLY A 85 -9.30 -9.12 21.12
CA GLY A 85 -10.55 -9.59 20.55
C GLY A 85 -10.41 -10.94 19.86
N LYS A 86 -11.46 -11.33 19.14
CA LYS A 86 -11.50 -12.64 18.48
C LYS A 86 -10.68 -12.64 17.19
N PRO A 87 -9.84 -13.68 16.95
CA PRO A 87 -9.04 -13.75 15.74
C PRO A 87 -9.84 -13.62 14.43
N GLU A 88 -11.03 -14.23 14.38
CA GLU A 88 -11.88 -14.17 13.19
C GLU A 88 -12.35 -12.74 12.90
N LYS A 89 -12.70 -11.99 13.95
CA LYS A 89 -13.11 -10.59 13.82
C LYS A 89 -11.94 -9.72 13.38
N ASN A 90 -10.75 -9.98 13.93
CA ASN A 90 -9.55 -9.25 13.57
C ASN A 90 -9.16 -9.54 12.12
N MET A 91 -9.28 -10.78 11.66
CA MET A 91 -9.04 -11.13 10.27
C MET A 91 -10.00 -10.36 9.35
N GLN A 92 -11.30 -10.36 9.65
CA GLN A 92 -12.29 -9.65 8.84
C GLN A 92 -12.03 -8.14 8.87
N LEU A 93 -11.74 -7.57 10.06
CA LEU A 93 -11.47 -6.14 10.20
C LEU A 93 -10.26 -5.73 9.36
N SER A 94 -9.19 -6.52 9.36
CA SER A 94 -7.99 -6.22 8.57
C SER A 94 -8.29 -6.20 7.08
N LYS A 95 -9.10 -7.15 6.60
CA LYS A 95 -9.55 -7.18 5.20
C LYS A 95 -10.40 -5.95 4.86
N ASP A 96 -11.32 -5.61 5.75
CA ASP A 96 -12.22 -4.46 5.54
C ASP A 96 -11.45 -3.15 5.53
N ARG A 97 -10.42 -3.01 6.37
CA ARG A 97 -9.56 -1.83 6.38
C ARG A 97 -8.75 -1.69 5.11
N ALA A 98 -8.16 -2.78 4.62
CA ALA A 98 -7.45 -2.78 3.35
C ALA A 98 -8.39 -2.41 2.20
N GLN A 99 -9.61 -2.96 2.21
CA GLN A 99 -10.61 -2.65 1.19
C GLN A 99 -11.04 -1.19 1.24
N SER A 100 -11.19 -0.61 2.43
CA SER A 100 -11.53 0.82 2.58
C SER A 100 -10.46 1.72 1.95
N VAL A 101 -9.18 1.38 2.13
CA VAL A 101 -8.07 2.11 1.51
C VAL A 101 -8.15 1.99 -0.01
N LYS A 102 -8.36 0.78 -0.53
CA LYS A 102 -8.51 0.55 -1.96
C LYS A 102 -9.68 1.38 -2.52
N ASN A 103 -10.82 1.36 -1.84
CA ASN A 103 -12.01 2.12 -2.28
C ASN A 103 -11.71 3.61 -2.36
N TYR A 104 -10.93 4.15 -1.41
CA TYR A 104 -10.52 5.53 -1.43
C TYR A 104 -9.68 5.84 -2.69
N PHE A 105 -8.70 5.00 -2.99
CA PHE A 105 -7.84 5.19 -4.16
C PHE A 105 -8.64 5.10 -5.47
N VAL A 106 -9.57 4.15 -5.56
CA VAL A 106 -10.45 4.03 -6.73
C VAL A 106 -11.27 5.30 -6.90
N SER A 107 -11.78 5.87 -5.81
CA SER A 107 -12.53 7.13 -5.85
C SER A 107 -11.70 8.31 -6.34
N LYS A 108 -10.37 8.21 -6.26
CA LYS A 108 -9.43 9.23 -6.73
C LYS A 108 -8.90 8.95 -8.14
N GLY A 109 -9.46 7.98 -8.83
CA GLY A 109 -9.11 7.69 -10.22
C GLY A 109 -8.06 6.61 -10.42
N ILE A 110 -7.65 5.92 -9.37
CA ILE A 110 -6.71 4.80 -9.49
C ILE A 110 -7.47 3.57 -9.98
N SER A 111 -6.93 2.88 -11.00
CA SER A 111 -7.54 1.68 -11.53
C SER A 111 -7.56 0.56 -10.49
N GLU A 112 -8.69 -0.12 -10.38
CA GLU A 112 -8.86 -1.26 -9.49
C GLU A 112 -7.83 -2.37 -9.75
N ASP A 113 -7.48 -2.58 -11.02
CA ASP A 113 -6.53 -3.61 -11.45
C ASP A 113 -5.13 -3.41 -10.87
N ARG A 114 -4.81 -2.21 -10.44
CA ARG A 114 -3.51 -1.87 -9.86
C ARG A 114 -3.43 -2.10 -8.37
N LEU A 115 -4.54 -2.48 -7.73
CA LEU A 115 -4.65 -2.53 -6.26
C LEU A 115 -5.04 -3.94 -5.83
N VAL A 116 -4.21 -4.54 -4.98
CA VAL A 116 -4.45 -5.87 -4.40
C VAL A 116 -4.54 -5.72 -2.89
N THR A 117 -5.62 -6.22 -2.29
CA THR A 117 -5.84 -6.13 -0.84
C THR A 117 -5.67 -7.50 -0.19
N ASN A 118 -5.06 -7.50 0.99
CA ASN A 118 -4.92 -8.68 1.82
C ASN A 118 -5.22 -8.31 3.27
N GLY A 119 -5.76 -9.26 4.03
CA GLY A 119 -5.95 -9.10 5.47
C GLY A 119 -5.25 -10.23 6.20
N TYR A 120 -4.43 -9.89 7.17
CA TYR A 120 -3.66 -10.86 7.95
C TYR A 120 -4.10 -10.94 9.42
N GLY A 121 -5.03 -10.07 9.84
CA GLY A 121 -5.46 -10.03 11.22
C GLY A 121 -4.26 -9.81 12.14
N ASP A 122 -4.17 -10.62 13.19
CA ASP A 122 -3.08 -10.55 14.18
C ASP A 122 -1.93 -11.53 13.89
N THR A 123 -1.88 -12.13 12.70
CA THR A 123 -0.93 -13.20 12.38
C THR A 123 0.48 -12.72 12.08
N LYS A 124 0.68 -11.41 11.81
CA LYS A 124 1.99 -10.84 11.44
C LYS A 124 2.32 -9.62 12.30
N PRO A 125 2.55 -9.81 13.60
CA PRO A 125 2.90 -8.67 14.47
C PRO A 125 4.29 -8.13 14.15
N VAL A 126 4.46 -6.80 14.27
CA VAL A 126 5.77 -6.14 14.14
C VAL A 126 6.29 -5.69 15.51
N ALA A 127 5.46 -5.78 16.54
CA ALA A 127 5.78 -5.37 17.90
C ALA A 127 5.06 -6.26 18.90
N SER A 128 5.40 -6.12 20.18
CA SER A 128 4.78 -6.92 21.25
C SER A 128 3.31 -6.50 21.44
N ASN A 129 2.41 -7.49 21.48
CA ASN A 129 1.01 -7.26 21.84
C ASN A 129 0.80 -7.11 23.37
N LYS A 130 1.86 -7.27 24.16
CA LYS A 130 1.79 -7.15 25.61
C LYS A 130 1.75 -5.70 26.08
N THR A 131 2.16 -4.74 25.24
CA THR A 131 2.15 -3.33 25.58
C THR A 131 1.15 -2.57 24.69
N ALA A 132 0.61 -1.47 25.21
CA ALA A 132 -0.28 -0.61 24.43
C ALA A 132 0.44 -0.03 23.21
N LYS A 133 1.71 0.37 23.36
CA LYS A 133 2.52 0.89 22.27
C LYS A 133 2.72 -0.16 21.18
N GLY A 134 3.06 -1.40 21.55
CA GLY A 134 3.25 -2.49 20.60
C GLY A 134 1.95 -2.85 19.88
N ARG A 135 0.84 -2.89 20.59
CA ARG A 135 -0.48 -3.12 19.97
C ARG A 135 -0.80 -2.04 18.95
N ALA A 136 -0.55 -0.78 19.27
CA ALA A 136 -0.77 0.33 18.35
C ALA A 136 0.07 0.18 17.07
N GLN A 137 1.31 -0.28 17.19
CA GLN A 137 2.17 -0.54 16.04
C GLN A 137 1.67 -1.71 15.18
N ASN A 138 1.03 -2.70 15.78
CA ASN A 138 0.47 -3.84 15.07
C ASN A 138 -0.82 -3.49 14.32
N ARG A 139 -1.58 -2.50 14.80
CA ARG A 139 -2.76 -1.98 14.10
C ARG A 139 -2.31 -1.07 12.96
N ARG A 140 -2.03 -1.65 11.81
CA ARG A 140 -1.47 -0.91 10.69
C ARG A 140 -1.96 -1.42 9.35
N VAL A 141 -1.76 -0.59 8.33
CA VAL A 141 -1.84 -0.99 6.92
C VAL A 141 -0.43 -0.89 6.36
N ALA A 142 0.02 -1.93 5.67
CA ALA A 142 1.30 -1.92 4.98
C ALA A 142 1.03 -1.86 3.47
N MET A 143 1.86 -1.12 2.74
CA MET A 143 1.72 -0.97 1.29
C MET A 143 3.07 -1.17 0.61
N ASP A 144 3.04 -1.81 -0.55
CA ASP A 144 4.24 -2.03 -1.35
C ASP A 144 3.92 -1.87 -2.83
N LEU A 145 4.90 -1.39 -3.58
CA LEU A 145 4.80 -1.21 -5.03
C LEU A 145 5.62 -2.28 -5.74
N LYS A 146 5.05 -2.86 -6.80
CA LYS A 146 5.77 -3.79 -7.67
C LYS A 146 5.30 -3.59 -9.11
N LEU A 147 6.15 -3.97 -10.07
CA LEU A 147 5.79 -3.88 -11.48
C LEU A 147 4.58 -4.78 -11.76
N LYS A 148 3.68 -4.29 -12.61
CA LYS A 148 2.57 -5.11 -13.12
C LYS A 148 3.14 -6.18 -14.04
N ASP A 149 2.60 -7.37 -13.90
CA ASP A 149 2.95 -8.50 -14.77
C ASP A 149 2.25 -8.40 -16.13
#